data_000b969dc49a64a2e9d7773855e0a7f5
#
_entry.id   000b969dc49a64a2e9d7773855e0a7f5
#
_cell.length_a   1.000
_cell.length_b   1.000
_cell.length_c   1.000
_cell.angle_alpha   90.00
_cell.angle_beta   90.00
_cell.angle_gamma   90.00
#
_symmetry.space_group_name_H-M   'P 1'
#
loop_
_entity.id
_entity.type
_entity.pdbx_description
1 polymer ?
#
loop_
_entity_poly.entity_id
_entity_poly.type
_entity_poly.pdbx_seq_one_letter_code
_entity_poly.pdbx_strand_id
1 'polypeptide(L)'
;MKSQWHGTCDLRLFKSSSSNNKDIVKTIHQAKCTAPLKVMRVFNDKKDGRCEIPILHSAGGIVGGDQLTININAEENSSAMCSSVAAQKVYGSRGRSKLNPQGSWANQKCFFQIKQNSDFEWMPQELIVYQGGLFEQNMTVNLDPSSSFLCVDLVRLGRTAAEEQLGSGVWRSSLEIFRENTEGKHYEFSDRLELSGEALKSIHCLLYTSPSPRDVEE
;
A
#
# COMPACT_ATOMS: atom_id res chain seq x y z
N MET A 1 12.45 20.56 -18.34
CA MET A 1 11.51 19.71 -17.59
C MET A 1 12.24 19.18 -16.35
N LYS A 2 11.77 19.45 -15.13
CA LYS A 2 12.32 18.75 -13.95
C LYS A 2 11.96 17.27 -14.12
N SER A 3 12.93 16.37 -14.10
CA SER A 3 12.68 14.93 -14.09
C SER A 3 11.85 14.62 -12.85
N GLN A 4 10.66 14.09 -13.04
CA GLN A 4 9.85 13.56 -11.93
C GLN A 4 10.63 12.39 -11.31
N TRP A 5 10.70 12.37 -9.99
CA TRP A 5 11.36 11.27 -9.29
C TRP A 5 10.48 10.03 -9.33
N HIS A 6 11.07 8.91 -9.76
CA HIS A 6 10.36 7.63 -9.82
C HIS A 6 11.15 6.57 -9.03
N GLY A 7 10.62 6.21 -7.87
CA GLY A 7 11.14 5.12 -7.06
C GLY A 7 10.46 3.80 -7.40
N THR A 8 11.23 2.73 -7.51
CA THR A 8 10.72 1.39 -7.78
C THR A 8 11.17 0.38 -6.74
N CYS A 9 10.33 -0.61 -6.47
CA CYS A 9 10.68 -1.77 -5.65
C CYS A 9 10.09 -3.02 -6.33
N ASP A 10 10.97 -3.84 -6.92
CA ASP A 10 10.61 -5.14 -7.48
C ASP A 10 11.02 -6.21 -6.47
N LEU A 11 10.06 -6.98 -5.98
CA LEU A 11 10.23 -7.98 -4.95
C LEU A 11 9.73 -9.33 -5.44
N ARG A 12 10.59 -10.33 -5.40
CA ARG A 12 10.25 -11.72 -5.68
C ARG A 12 10.38 -12.53 -4.40
N LEU A 13 9.35 -13.30 -4.07
CA LEU A 13 9.25 -14.16 -2.90
C LEU A 13 9.17 -15.62 -3.35
N PHE A 14 9.94 -16.50 -2.74
CA PHE A 14 9.96 -17.92 -3.12
C PHE A 14 10.44 -18.79 -1.98
N LYS A 15 10.11 -20.07 -2.01
CA LYS A 15 10.57 -21.02 -1.01
C LYS A 15 12.05 -21.33 -1.19
N SER A 16 12.77 -21.38 -0.07
CA SER A 16 14.16 -21.86 -0.06
C SER A 16 14.20 -23.36 -0.36
N SER A 17 15.24 -23.79 -1.06
CA SER A 17 15.55 -25.24 -1.15
C SER A 17 15.97 -25.73 0.24
N SER A 18 15.23 -26.67 0.82
CA SER A 18 15.68 -27.34 2.05
C SER A 18 16.72 -28.38 1.69
N SER A 19 17.91 -28.30 2.29
CA SER A 19 18.94 -29.29 2.13
C SER A 19 18.80 -30.50 3.10
N ASN A 20 17.93 -30.36 4.12
CA ASN A 20 17.67 -31.40 5.12
C ASN A 20 16.18 -31.54 5.41
N ASN A 21 15.67 -32.77 5.48
CA ASN A 21 14.26 -33.09 5.78
C ASN A 21 13.72 -32.56 7.14
N LYS A 22 14.54 -31.95 7.98
CA LYS A 22 14.19 -31.44 9.31
C LYS A 22 14.10 -29.90 9.37
N ASP A 23 14.53 -29.22 8.32
CA ASP A 23 14.52 -27.74 8.32
C ASP A 23 13.18 -27.20 7.85
N ILE A 24 12.67 -26.19 8.55
CA ILE A 24 11.49 -25.44 8.10
C ILE A 24 11.82 -24.75 6.77
N VAL A 25 11.03 -25.05 5.75
CA VAL A 25 11.16 -24.41 4.44
C VAL A 25 10.74 -22.96 4.57
N LYS A 26 11.69 -22.05 4.45
CA LYS A 26 11.47 -20.61 4.62
C LYS A 26 11.10 -19.95 3.29
N THR A 27 10.29 -18.92 3.36
CA THR A 27 10.17 -17.98 2.26
C THR A 27 11.36 -17.03 2.28
N ILE A 28 12.05 -16.91 1.17
CA ILE A 28 13.17 -15.99 0.97
C ILE A 28 12.80 -14.96 -0.08
N HIS A 29 13.58 -13.89 -0.18
CA HIS A 29 13.30 -12.78 -1.07
C HIS A 29 14.48 -12.43 -1.97
N GLN A 30 14.15 -11.87 -3.10
CA GLN A 30 15.06 -11.15 -3.97
C GLN A 30 14.46 -9.78 -4.27
N ALA A 31 15.19 -8.70 -4.02
CA ALA A 31 14.71 -7.34 -4.19
C ALA A 31 15.61 -6.53 -5.09
N LYS A 32 15.01 -5.73 -5.97
CA LYS A 32 15.66 -4.68 -6.74
C LYS A 32 14.90 -3.38 -6.50
N CYS A 33 15.56 -2.40 -5.88
CA CYS A 33 14.94 -1.12 -5.55
C CYS A 33 15.74 0.05 -6.11
N THR A 34 15.03 1.11 -6.45
CA THR A 34 15.60 2.42 -6.74
C THR A 34 15.14 3.43 -5.69
N ALA A 35 16.00 4.39 -5.36
CA ALA A 35 15.64 5.43 -4.41
C ALA A 35 14.34 6.16 -4.83
N PRO A 36 13.46 6.48 -3.89
CA PRO A 36 13.66 6.44 -2.44
C PRO A 36 13.26 5.12 -1.76
N LEU A 37 12.83 4.10 -2.51
CA LEU A 37 12.40 2.82 -1.95
C LEU A 37 13.59 1.90 -1.63
N LYS A 38 13.52 1.21 -0.50
CA LYS A 38 14.53 0.26 -0.05
C LYS A 38 13.90 -0.83 0.80
N VAL A 39 14.24 -2.10 0.55
CA VAL A 39 13.94 -3.21 1.44
C VAL A 39 14.95 -3.20 2.59
N MET A 40 14.45 -3.26 3.81
CA MET A 40 15.27 -3.30 5.01
C MET A 40 15.60 -4.74 5.41
N ARG A 41 16.17 -4.95 6.61
CA ARG A 41 16.46 -6.28 7.10
C ARG A 41 15.19 -7.11 7.18
N VAL A 42 15.19 -8.23 6.49
CA VAL A 42 14.09 -9.19 6.44
C VAL A 42 14.23 -10.21 7.55
N PHE A 43 13.11 -10.65 8.08
CA PHE A 43 13.03 -11.66 9.13
C PHE A 43 12.20 -12.85 8.64
N ASN A 44 12.49 -14.03 9.17
CA ASN A 44 11.65 -15.20 8.98
C ASN A 44 11.12 -15.66 10.33
N ASP A 45 9.83 -15.94 10.40
CA ASP A 45 9.24 -16.59 11.56
C ASP A 45 9.88 -17.97 11.76
N LYS A 46 10.16 -18.31 13.02
CA LYS A 46 10.83 -19.58 13.38
C LYS A 46 9.88 -20.78 13.38
N LYS A 47 8.56 -20.54 13.38
CA LYS A 47 7.57 -21.62 13.47
C LYS A 47 7.16 -22.12 12.08
N ASP A 48 6.87 -21.21 11.14
CA ASP A 48 6.32 -21.52 9.84
C ASP A 48 7.19 -21.06 8.65
N GLY A 49 8.27 -20.33 8.94
CA GLY A 49 9.19 -19.82 7.92
C GLY A 49 8.62 -18.66 7.09
N ARG A 50 7.55 -18.02 7.56
CA ARG A 50 6.96 -16.81 6.95
C ARG A 50 8.01 -15.69 6.87
N CYS A 51 7.99 -14.94 5.80
CA CYS A 51 8.92 -13.85 5.53
C CYS A 51 8.30 -12.50 5.88
N GLU A 52 8.94 -11.73 6.76
CA GLU A 52 8.53 -10.37 7.11
C GLU A 52 9.47 -9.36 6.47
N ILE A 53 8.92 -8.47 5.65
CA ILE A 53 9.67 -7.59 4.75
C ILE A 53 9.30 -6.13 5.00
N PRO A 54 10.13 -5.37 5.74
CA PRO A 54 9.93 -3.95 5.92
C PRO A 54 10.45 -3.17 4.70
N ILE A 55 9.60 -2.33 4.12
CA ILE A 55 9.96 -1.40 3.03
C ILE A 55 10.11 0.00 3.61
N LEU A 56 11.21 0.65 3.31
CA LEU A 56 11.52 2.03 3.71
C LEU A 56 11.40 2.98 2.52
N HIS A 57 10.70 4.10 2.74
CA HIS A 57 10.79 5.29 1.89
C HIS A 57 11.83 6.24 2.51
N SER A 58 13.03 6.30 1.95
CA SER A 58 14.19 6.96 2.57
C SER A 58 14.20 8.49 2.46
N ALA A 59 13.32 9.09 1.66
CA ALA A 59 13.26 10.55 1.46
C ALA A 59 12.41 11.30 2.50
N GLY A 60 11.92 10.60 3.54
CA GLY A 60 11.15 11.22 4.63
C GLY A 60 9.72 11.64 4.28
N GLY A 61 9.31 11.53 3.04
CA GLY A 61 7.94 11.78 2.56
C GLY A 61 7.86 12.03 1.07
N ILE A 62 6.64 12.02 0.55
CA ILE A 62 6.30 12.17 -0.86
C ILE A 62 5.97 13.64 -1.13
N VAL A 63 6.46 14.18 -2.23
CA VAL A 63 6.13 15.53 -2.69
C VAL A 63 5.38 15.47 -4.03
N GLY A 64 4.69 16.54 -4.37
CA GLY A 64 3.94 16.59 -5.64
C GLY A 64 4.84 16.36 -6.85
N GLY A 65 4.45 15.41 -7.69
CA GLY A 65 5.19 14.93 -8.86
C GLY A 65 5.93 13.61 -8.66
N ASP A 66 6.14 13.15 -7.41
CA ASP A 66 6.79 11.87 -7.14
C ASP A 66 5.94 10.69 -7.61
N GLN A 67 6.62 9.68 -8.11
CA GLN A 67 6.02 8.42 -8.54
C GLN A 67 6.69 7.26 -7.82
N LEU A 68 5.88 6.34 -7.29
CA LEU A 68 6.35 5.12 -6.66
C LEU A 68 5.71 3.93 -7.35
N THR A 69 6.49 2.89 -7.60
CA THR A 69 6.00 1.61 -8.13
C THR A 69 6.52 0.47 -7.28
N ILE A 70 5.61 -0.37 -6.80
CA ILE A 70 5.93 -1.55 -5.99
C ILE A 70 5.36 -2.77 -6.70
N ASN A 71 6.25 -3.64 -7.18
CA ASN A 71 5.89 -4.89 -7.84
C ASN A 71 6.27 -6.04 -6.91
N ILE A 72 5.30 -6.90 -6.60
CA ILE A 72 5.52 -8.08 -5.76
C ILE A 72 5.07 -9.32 -6.51
N ASN A 73 5.98 -10.29 -6.63
CA ASN A 73 5.69 -11.60 -7.17
C ASN A 73 5.91 -12.64 -6.06
N ALA A 74 4.82 -13.11 -5.47
CA ALA A 74 4.82 -14.21 -4.51
C ALA A 74 4.68 -15.52 -5.28
N GLU A 75 5.81 -16.23 -5.43
CA GLU A 75 5.88 -17.51 -6.13
C GLU A 75 5.15 -18.58 -5.33
N GLU A 76 4.89 -19.71 -5.97
CA GLU A 76 4.14 -20.83 -5.40
C GLU A 76 4.61 -21.25 -4.00
N ASN A 77 3.63 -21.51 -3.14
CA ASN A 77 3.82 -21.94 -1.74
C ASN A 77 4.56 -20.92 -0.85
N SER A 78 4.75 -19.67 -1.29
CA SER A 78 5.38 -18.65 -0.47
C SER A 78 4.41 -18.08 0.57
N SER A 79 4.93 -17.65 1.72
CA SER A 79 4.15 -16.94 2.74
C SER A 79 4.96 -15.75 3.23
N ALA A 80 4.37 -14.55 3.11
CA ALA A 80 5.06 -13.32 3.46
C ALA A 80 4.11 -12.21 3.88
N MET A 81 4.66 -11.31 4.70
CA MET A 81 4.05 -10.03 5.04
C MET A 81 5.00 -8.89 4.62
N CYS A 82 4.49 -7.91 3.90
CA CYS A 82 5.18 -6.65 3.66
C CYS A 82 4.58 -5.54 4.53
N SER A 83 5.44 -4.79 5.17
CA SER A 83 5.08 -3.61 5.95
C SER A 83 5.93 -2.40 5.54
N SER A 84 5.56 -1.18 5.95
CA SER A 84 6.47 -0.04 5.88
C SER A 84 7.17 0.17 7.22
N VAL A 85 8.40 0.70 7.19
CA VAL A 85 9.19 0.94 8.43
C VAL A 85 8.57 2.04 9.28
N ALA A 86 7.91 3.02 8.65
CA ALA A 86 7.31 4.17 9.32
C ALA A 86 6.10 4.67 8.53
N ALA A 87 5.32 5.55 9.16
CA ALA A 87 4.25 6.29 8.51
C ALA A 87 4.76 7.02 7.26
N GLN A 88 4.01 6.90 6.17
CA GLN A 88 4.31 7.57 4.91
C GLN A 88 3.63 8.95 4.90
N LYS A 89 4.38 9.99 4.61
CA LYS A 89 3.89 11.37 4.61
C LYS A 89 3.77 11.86 3.17
N VAL A 90 2.64 12.47 2.84
CA VAL A 90 2.43 13.18 1.59
C VAL A 90 2.36 14.66 1.89
N TYR A 91 3.35 15.40 1.44
CA TYR A 91 3.41 16.84 1.68
C TYR A 91 2.45 17.62 0.80
N GLY A 92 2.02 18.78 1.29
CA GLY A 92 1.16 19.68 0.53
C GLY A 92 1.82 20.12 -0.79
N SER A 93 1.05 20.06 -1.86
CA SER A 93 1.47 20.45 -3.22
C SER A 93 0.70 21.67 -3.72
N ARG A 94 -0.61 21.73 -3.45
CA ARG A 94 -1.49 22.81 -3.87
C ARG A 94 -1.15 24.11 -3.12
N GLY A 95 -1.02 25.23 -3.86
CA GLY A 95 -0.69 26.53 -3.29
C GLY A 95 0.78 26.71 -2.84
N ARG A 96 1.64 25.71 -3.01
CA ARG A 96 3.06 25.79 -2.60
C ARG A 96 3.96 26.48 -3.61
N SER A 97 3.61 26.45 -4.87
CA SER A 97 4.40 27.08 -5.94
C SER A 97 3.62 28.16 -6.64
N LYS A 98 4.21 29.36 -6.78
CA LYS A 98 3.62 30.45 -7.57
C LYS A 98 3.51 30.10 -9.07
N LEU A 99 4.41 29.24 -9.57
CA LEU A 99 4.44 28.78 -10.96
C LEU A 99 3.42 27.66 -11.24
N ASN A 100 3.02 26.93 -10.20
CA ASN A 100 2.02 25.87 -10.28
C ASN A 100 1.13 25.90 -9.04
N PRO A 101 0.20 26.86 -8.93
CA PRO A 101 -0.66 26.99 -7.76
C PRO A 101 -1.64 25.81 -7.61
N GLN A 102 -1.96 25.11 -8.69
CA GLN A 102 -2.82 23.92 -8.66
C GLN A 102 -2.12 22.70 -8.06
N GLY A 103 -0.79 22.75 -7.92
CA GLY A 103 0.01 21.66 -7.42
C GLY A 103 0.21 20.53 -8.45
N SER A 104 0.93 19.51 -8.03
CA SER A 104 1.18 18.31 -8.82
C SER A 104 0.75 17.08 -8.02
N TRP A 105 0.15 16.12 -8.70
CA TRP A 105 -0.19 14.84 -8.11
C TRP A 105 1.08 13.99 -7.91
N ALA A 106 1.20 13.41 -6.74
CA ALA A 106 2.09 12.28 -6.53
C ALA A 106 1.27 11.00 -6.60
N ASN A 107 1.91 9.89 -7.01
CA ASN A 107 1.20 8.63 -7.11
C ASN A 107 2.05 7.44 -6.64
N GLN A 108 1.34 6.42 -6.16
CA GLN A 108 1.89 5.10 -5.85
C GLN A 108 1.09 4.04 -6.59
N LYS A 109 1.80 3.15 -7.29
CA LYS A 109 1.22 1.99 -7.96
C LYS A 109 1.78 0.71 -7.36
N CYS A 110 0.88 -0.19 -6.98
CA CYS A 110 1.22 -1.50 -6.46
C CYS A 110 0.67 -2.57 -7.39
N PHE A 111 1.52 -3.50 -7.82
CA PHE A 111 1.14 -4.64 -8.65
C PHE A 111 1.59 -5.92 -7.95
N PHE A 112 0.64 -6.73 -7.51
CA PHE A 112 0.91 -7.96 -6.79
C PHE A 112 0.43 -9.14 -7.61
N GLN A 113 1.32 -10.10 -7.84
CA GLN A 113 1.04 -11.40 -8.42
C GLN A 113 1.25 -12.44 -7.34
N ILE A 114 0.20 -13.15 -6.95
CA ILE A 114 0.21 -14.11 -5.84
C ILE A 114 -0.12 -15.47 -6.42
N LYS A 115 0.91 -16.33 -6.50
CA LYS A 115 0.87 -17.62 -7.14
C LYS A 115 0.19 -18.67 -6.27
N GLN A 116 -0.01 -19.85 -6.84
CA GLN A 116 -0.69 -20.99 -6.23
C GLN A 116 -0.18 -21.31 -4.81
N ASN A 117 -1.10 -21.56 -3.89
CA ASN A 117 -0.84 -21.87 -2.48
C ASN A 117 0.01 -20.85 -1.74
N SER A 118 0.09 -19.62 -2.24
CA SER A 118 0.81 -18.55 -1.57
C SER A 118 -0.13 -17.72 -0.70
N ASP A 119 0.43 -17.21 0.38
CA ASP A 119 -0.23 -16.32 1.31
C ASP A 119 0.57 -15.01 1.40
N PHE A 120 -0.10 -13.89 1.13
CA PHE A 120 0.56 -12.60 1.13
C PHE A 120 -0.25 -11.55 1.88
N GLU A 121 0.42 -10.83 2.79
CA GLU A 121 -0.17 -9.71 3.53
C GLU A 121 0.53 -8.40 3.17
N TRP A 122 -0.27 -7.38 2.87
CA TRP A 122 0.16 -6.01 2.69
C TRP A 122 -0.32 -5.16 3.86
N MET A 123 0.58 -4.84 4.79
CA MET A 123 0.28 -4.15 6.04
C MET A 123 1.20 -2.94 6.26
N PRO A 124 1.12 -1.91 5.41
CA PRO A 124 1.90 -0.69 5.61
C PRO A 124 1.47 0.04 6.89
N GLN A 125 2.37 0.83 7.43
CA GLN A 125 2.04 1.84 8.44
C GLN A 125 1.14 2.91 7.82
N GLU A 126 0.61 3.80 8.65
CA GLU A 126 -0.31 4.83 8.20
C GLU A 126 0.24 5.75 7.09
N LEU A 127 -0.62 6.10 6.16
CA LEU A 127 -0.41 7.17 5.19
C LEU A 127 -0.98 8.47 5.77
N ILE A 128 -0.17 9.53 5.85
CA ILE A 128 -0.60 10.83 6.34
C ILE A 128 -0.58 11.83 5.18
N VAL A 129 -1.75 12.24 4.72
CA VAL A 129 -1.87 13.24 3.66
C VAL A 129 -2.03 14.63 4.30
N TYR A 130 -1.00 15.46 4.15
CA TYR A 130 -0.98 16.81 4.71
C TYR A 130 -1.90 17.77 3.95
N GLN A 131 -2.20 18.90 4.56
CA GLN A 131 -3.00 19.96 3.94
C GLN A 131 -2.48 20.32 2.54
N GLY A 132 -3.37 20.30 1.54
CA GLY A 132 -3.04 20.58 0.15
C GLY A 132 -2.27 19.46 -0.55
N GLY A 133 -2.11 18.30 0.07
CA GLY A 133 -1.53 17.10 -0.56
C GLY A 133 -2.43 16.58 -1.67
N LEU A 134 -1.82 16.21 -2.81
CA LEU A 134 -2.50 15.57 -3.94
C LEU A 134 -1.87 14.20 -4.15
N PHE A 135 -2.58 13.16 -3.74
CA PHE A 135 -2.04 11.81 -3.78
C PHE A 135 -3.03 10.79 -4.32
N GLU A 136 -2.53 9.94 -5.19
CA GLU A 136 -3.28 8.84 -5.79
C GLU A 136 -2.53 7.53 -5.55
N GLN A 137 -3.23 6.54 -4.98
CA GLN A 137 -2.73 5.19 -4.83
C GLN A 137 -3.59 4.19 -5.60
N ASN A 138 -2.93 3.35 -6.38
CA ASN A 138 -3.58 2.32 -7.17
C ASN A 138 -2.95 0.97 -6.85
N MET A 139 -3.75 -0.01 -6.49
CA MET A 139 -3.32 -1.37 -6.21
C MET A 139 -4.07 -2.35 -7.09
N THR A 140 -3.31 -3.17 -7.81
CA THR A 140 -3.85 -4.28 -8.59
C THR A 140 -3.27 -5.58 -8.07
N VAL A 141 -4.13 -6.51 -7.69
CA VAL A 141 -3.76 -7.81 -7.14
C VAL A 141 -4.30 -8.91 -8.04
N ASN A 142 -3.43 -9.80 -8.47
CA ASN A 142 -3.79 -11.01 -9.21
C ASN A 142 -3.56 -12.22 -8.31
N LEU A 143 -4.61 -12.98 -8.08
CA LEU A 143 -4.63 -14.16 -7.24
C LEU A 143 -4.78 -15.42 -8.08
N ASP A 144 -3.92 -16.40 -7.87
CA ASP A 144 -4.17 -17.77 -8.34
C ASP A 144 -5.31 -18.40 -7.49
N PRO A 145 -6.00 -19.46 -7.97
CA PRO A 145 -7.19 -19.99 -7.32
C PRO A 145 -7.05 -20.35 -5.84
N SER A 146 -5.89 -20.85 -5.44
CA SER A 146 -5.62 -21.32 -4.07
C SER A 146 -4.79 -20.34 -3.23
N SER A 147 -4.59 -19.11 -3.71
CA SER A 147 -3.82 -18.10 -2.98
C SER A 147 -4.72 -17.26 -2.08
N SER A 148 -4.12 -16.69 -1.04
CA SER A 148 -4.77 -15.76 -0.11
C SER A 148 -4.06 -14.40 -0.07
N PHE A 149 -4.86 -13.36 0.17
CA PHE A 149 -4.38 -12.00 0.28
C PHE A 149 -5.10 -11.26 1.41
N LEU A 150 -4.33 -10.57 2.25
CA LEU A 150 -4.82 -9.63 3.25
C LEU A 150 -4.21 -8.26 3.01
N CYS A 151 -5.04 -7.23 3.02
CA CYS A 151 -4.61 -5.84 2.92
C CYS A 151 -5.20 -5.00 4.04
N VAL A 152 -4.38 -4.15 4.62
CA VAL A 152 -4.81 -3.10 5.57
C VAL A 152 -4.31 -1.76 5.06
N ASP A 153 -5.21 -0.78 4.94
CA ASP A 153 -4.88 0.59 4.55
C ASP A 153 -5.35 1.54 5.65
N LEU A 154 -4.40 2.27 6.25
CA LEU A 154 -4.64 3.25 7.31
C LEU A 154 -4.30 4.63 6.78
N VAL A 155 -5.31 5.47 6.58
CA VAL A 155 -5.12 6.80 6.01
C VAL A 155 -5.56 7.88 6.99
N ARG A 156 -4.66 8.82 7.23
CA ARG A 156 -4.93 10.02 8.03
C ARG A 156 -4.94 11.25 7.11
N LEU A 157 -6.03 11.98 7.12
CA LEU A 157 -6.25 13.17 6.30
C LEU A 157 -6.01 14.43 7.14
N GLY A 158 -4.81 15.01 7.00
CA GLY A 158 -4.30 16.09 7.84
C GLY A 158 -3.49 15.60 9.05
N ARG A 159 -2.86 16.53 9.76
CA ARG A 159 -2.08 16.28 10.98
C ARG A 159 -2.89 16.66 12.20
N THR A 160 -3.56 15.69 12.80
CA THR A 160 -4.43 15.91 13.97
C THR A 160 -3.72 16.64 15.12
N ALA A 161 -2.48 16.25 15.41
CA ALA A 161 -1.69 16.90 16.49
C ALA A 161 -1.33 18.38 16.22
N ALA A 162 -1.45 18.84 14.96
CA ALA A 162 -1.25 20.22 14.54
C ALA A 162 -2.58 20.91 14.17
N GLU A 163 -3.72 20.31 14.53
CA GLU A 163 -5.07 20.77 14.16
C GLU A 163 -5.25 20.98 12.65
N GLU A 164 -4.43 20.31 11.86
CA GLU A 164 -4.44 20.41 10.40
C GLU A 164 -5.41 19.41 9.80
N GLN A 165 -6.26 19.88 8.91
CA GLN A 165 -7.16 19.09 8.06
C GLN A 165 -6.58 18.96 6.65
N LEU A 166 -7.20 18.16 5.79
CA LEU A 166 -6.81 17.98 4.39
C LEU A 166 -6.87 19.30 3.58
N GLY A 167 -7.78 20.21 3.94
CA GLY A 167 -7.92 21.54 3.34
C GLY A 167 -8.23 21.45 1.83
N SER A 168 -7.36 22.02 0.99
CA SER A 168 -7.47 21.92 -0.48
C SER A 168 -6.88 20.63 -1.05
N GLY A 169 -6.44 19.69 -0.21
CA GLY A 169 -5.89 18.43 -0.65
C GLY A 169 -6.94 17.46 -1.18
N VAL A 170 -6.45 16.43 -1.87
CA VAL A 170 -7.26 15.31 -2.37
C VAL A 170 -6.47 14.02 -2.25
N TRP A 171 -7.10 12.99 -1.74
CA TRP A 171 -6.60 11.62 -1.74
C TRP A 171 -7.52 10.74 -2.57
N ARG A 172 -6.91 9.92 -3.44
CA ARG A 172 -7.60 8.91 -4.25
C ARG A 172 -7.02 7.53 -3.96
N SER A 173 -7.88 6.55 -3.89
CA SER A 173 -7.49 5.14 -3.77
C SER A 173 -8.27 4.28 -4.75
N SER A 174 -7.60 3.30 -5.33
CA SER A 174 -8.21 2.24 -6.11
C SER A 174 -7.55 0.91 -5.75
N LEU A 175 -8.37 -0.06 -5.35
CA LEU A 175 -7.96 -1.44 -5.12
C LEU A 175 -8.77 -2.34 -6.06
N GLU A 176 -8.07 -3.10 -6.90
CA GLU A 176 -8.68 -4.07 -7.81
C GLU A 176 -8.05 -5.43 -7.57
N ILE A 177 -8.88 -6.41 -7.22
CA ILE A 177 -8.46 -7.80 -7.00
C ILE A 177 -9.09 -8.67 -8.08
N PHE A 178 -8.23 -9.43 -8.72
CA PHE A 178 -8.60 -10.41 -9.74
C PHE A 178 -8.20 -11.80 -9.27
N ARG A 179 -9.01 -12.78 -9.58
CA ARG A 179 -8.68 -14.20 -9.40
C ARG A 179 -8.74 -14.92 -10.75
N GLU A 180 -7.73 -15.73 -11.02
CA GLU A 180 -7.78 -16.66 -12.15
C GLU A 180 -8.62 -17.89 -11.79
N ASN A 181 -9.40 -18.39 -12.75
CA ASN A 181 -10.09 -19.67 -12.69
C ASN A 181 -9.99 -20.38 -14.05
N THR A 182 -10.66 -21.50 -14.21
CA THR A 182 -10.68 -22.28 -15.46
C THR A 182 -11.27 -21.53 -16.64
N GLU A 183 -12.06 -20.49 -16.40
CA GLU A 183 -12.70 -19.66 -17.43
C GLU A 183 -11.89 -18.39 -17.75
N GLY A 184 -10.80 -18.16 -17.01
CA GLY A 184 -9.92 -17.00 -17.15
C GLY A 184 -9.91 -16.09 -15.94
N LYS A 185 -9.43 -14.88 -16.14
CA LYS A 185 -9.30 -13.85 -15.09
C LYS A 185 -10.63 -13.11 -14.91
N HIS A 186 -11.15 -13.06 -13.69
CA HIS A 186 -12.36 -12.31 -13.34
C HIS A 186 -12.13 -11.38 -12.14
N TYR A 187 -12.98 -10.37 -12.03
CA TYR A 187 -13.00 -9.49 -10.88
C TYR A 187 -13.52 -10.23 -9.64
N GLU A 188 -12.76 -10.19 -8.55
CA GLU A 188 -13.18 -10.68 -7.24
C GLU A 188 -13.62 -9.53 -6.33
N PHE A 189 -12.89 -8.40 -6.39
CA PHE A 189 -13.17 -7.23 -5.58
C PHE A 189 -12.70 -5.94 -6.28
N SER A 190 -13.45 -4.86 -6.12
CA SER A 190 -13.04 -3.53 -6.55
C SER A 190 -13.55 -2.49 -5.56
N ASP A 191 -12.64 -1.66 -5.07
CA ASP A 191 -12.94 -0.50 -4.24
C ASP A 191 -12.28 0.74 -4.83
N ARG A 192 -13.03 1.86 -4.89
CA ARG A 192 -12.55 3.13 -5.37
C ARG A 192 -13.07 4.25 -4.50
N LEU A 193 -12.17 5.06 -3.99
CA LEU A 193 -12.49 6.16 -3.09
C LEU A 193 -11.76 7.43 -3.50
N GLU A 194 -12.46 8.56 -3.47
CA GLU A 194 -11.87 9.89 -3.55
C GLU A 194 -12.38 10.74 -2.40
N LEU A 195 -11.45 11.28 -1.61
CA LEU A 195 -11.75 12.20 -0.52
C LEU A 195 -11.02 13.52 -0.74
N SER A 196 -11.79 14.59 -0.85
CA SER A 196 -11.28 15.96 -0.86
C SER A 196 -11.56 16.63 0.49
N GLY A 197 -10.78 17.65 0.84
CA GLY A 197 -11.05 18.40 2.06
C GLY A 197 -12.38 19.15 2.03
N GLU A 198 -12.93 19.41 0.87
CA GLU A 198 -14.28 19.97 0.69
C GLU A 198 -15.34 18.89 0.97
N ALA A 199 -15.19 17.72 0.38
CA ALA A 199 -16.10 16.59 0.63
C ALA A 199 -16.14 16.22 2.12
N LEU A 200 -15.01 16.20 2.81
CA LEU A 200 -14.92 15.89 4.23
C LEU A 200 -15.73 16.84 5.13
N LYS A 201 -15.95 18.09 4.73
CA LYS A 201 -16.78 19.04 5.49
C LYS A 201 -18.27 18.71 5.39
N SER A 202 -18.69 18.03 4.36
CA SER A 202 -20.09 17.66 4.10
C SER A 202 -20.42 16.22 4.51
N ILE A 203 -19.40 15.40 4.85
CA ILE A 203 -19.58 14.00 5.21
C ILE A 203 -19.94 13.87 6.70
N HIS A 204 -21.22 14.00 7.01
CA HIS A 204 -21.76 13.47 8.26
C HIS A 204 -21.98 11.94 8.23
N CYS A 205 -21.81 11.31 7.07
CA CYS A 205 -22.29 9.95 6.80
C CYS A 205 -21.23 8.83 6.88
N LEU A 206 -19.93 9.13 6.78
CA LEU A 206 -18.92 8.06 6.79
C LEU A 206 -18.51 7.57 8.20
N LEU A 207 -19.03 8.18 9.25
CA LEU A 207 -18.82 7.74 10.63
C LEU A 207 -19.84 6.70 11.11
N TYR A 208 -20.84 6.36 10.28
CA TYR A 208 -21.91 5.42 10.60
C TYR A 208 -21.87 4.19 9.68
N THR A 209 -20.86 3.37 9.81
CA THR A 209 -20.81 2.12 9.02
C THR A 209 -21.38 0.91 9.73
N SER A 210 -21.68 0.99 11.01
CA SER A 210 -22.56 0.02 11.72
C SER A 210 -23.08 0.65 13.01
N PRO A 211 -24.35 0.49 13.35
CA PRO A 211 -24.81 0.82 14.70
C PRO A 211 -24.01 -0.02 15.70
N SER A 212 -23.42 0.62 16.69
CA SER A 212 -22.83 -0.08 17.83
C SER A 212 -23.92 -0.92 18.49
N PRO A 213 -23.61 -2.12 19.01
CA PRO A 213 -24.55 -2.86 19.84
C PRO A 213 -25.15 -2.05 21.01
N ARG A 214 -24.54 -0.94 21.38
CA ARG A 214 -25.05 0.01 22.39
C ARG A 214 -26.08 1.00 21.84
N ASP A 215 -26.16 1.16 20.50
CA ASP A 215 -27.12 2.09 19.88
C ASP A 215 -28.47 1.43 19.59
N VAL A 216 -28.66 0.16 19.97
CA VAL A 216 -29.87 -0.65 19.76
C VAL A 216 -30.69 -0.81 21.05
N GLU A 217 -30.25 -0.23 22.17
CA GLU A 217 -30.90 -0.34 23.48
C GLU A 217 -31.61 0.95 23.93
N GLU A 218 -32.15 1.74 23.01
CA GLU A 218 -33.13 2.79 23.35
C GLU A 218 -34.43 2.64 22.57
#